data_e7bc8524dfb0dbf0b254dde132a52330
#
_entry.id   e7bc8524dfb0dbf0b254dde132a52330
#
_cell.length_a   1.000
_cell.length_b   1.000
_cell.length_c   1.000
_cell.angle_alpha   90.00
_cell.angle_beta   90.00
_cell.angle_gamma   90.00
#
_symmetry.space_group_name_H-M   'P 1'
#
loop_
_entity.id
_entity.type
_entity.pdbx_description
1 polymer ?
#
loop_
_entity_poly.entity_id
_entity_poly.type
_entity_poly.pdbx_seq_one_letter_code
_entity_poly.pdbx_strand_id
1 'polypeptide(L)'
;MDYLQAYQDGGYSDAYWSYGSPSVSKWKEYLTQYRQDPSSIKTVGDGIFADTDGALYYLNEHDPYKNFMETSFQMTHNISASGGTDKLRYRISGGYNSNDGVLISDRDKFERMNVNSFISADVTKWFTQEITMSYAHSLQTSPGGMGGVYNTRLVSYYPEGELPASVNTLADEDLPLFTPRNQILYSNPVNNKNDNPRIFLKSILKPLKGLEAVFEYTFDKNIYDYHWYTGQYDHTTIQGGSSKSFVDDYLSKDKQHTNDNTINLYSTYNKDFGNHHFKVMAGFNQESSYQETLDTYSYNQAVLDVPAMSSGTGTIKATDSYSEYAIRGGFFRVNYNYLDKYLLEVNGRYDGSSK
;
A
#
# COMPACT_ATOMS: atom_id res chain seq x y z
N MET A 1 32.91 -1.18 -13.82
CA MET A 1 33.73 -0.34 -14.72
C MET A 1 32.89 0.72 -15.42
N ASP A 2 31.90 0.33 -16.21
CA ASP A 2 31.10 1.27 -17.03
C ASP A 2 30.41 2.36 -16.20
N TYR A 3 29.92 2.01 -15.01
CA TYR A 3 29.34 2.99 -14.09
C TYR A 3 30.37 4.02 -13.59
N LEU A 4 31.57 3.56 -13.18
CA LEU A 4 32.63 4.47 -12.73
C LEU A 4 33.13 5.37 -13.86
N GLN A 5 33.15 4.84 -15.11
CA GLN A 5 33.46 5.65 -16.27
C GLN A 5 32.37 6.70 -16.52
N ALA A 6 31.10 6.32 -16.54
CA ALA A 6 29.98 7.25 -16.70
C ALA A 6 29.96 8.34 -15.61
N TYR A 7 30.32 7.98 -14.37
CA TYR A 7 30.44 8.93 -13.28
C TYR A 7 31.50 10.01 -13.55
N GLN A 8 32.68 9.59 -14.04
CA GLN A 8 33.74 10.53 -14.41
C GLN A 8 33.37 11.36 -15.67
N ASP A 9 32.79 10.74 -16.68
CA ASP A 9 32.34 11.43 -17.91
C ASP A 9 31.24 12.46 -17.61
N GLY A 10 30.44 12.22 -16.57
CA GLY A 10 29.45 13.17 -16.04
C GLY A 10 30.03 14.38 -15.31
N GLY A 11 31.36 14.46 -15.19
CA GLY A 11 32.05 15.58 -14.55
C GLY A 11 31.96 15.60 -13.03
N TYR A 12 31.61 14.48 -12.40
CA TYR A 12 31.60 14.38 -10.95
C TYR A 12 33.02 14.29 -10.38
N SER A 13 33.17 14.71 -9.11
CA SER A 13 34.47 14.68 -8.43
C SER A 13 35.02 13.25 -8.31
N ASP A 14 36.35 13.12 -8.21
CA ASP A 14 36.99 11.83 -8.02
C ASP A 14 36.61 11.16 -6.70
N ALA A 15 36.12 11.94 -5.73
CA ALA A 15 35.60 11.42 -4.47
C ALA A 15 34.19 10.84 -4.63
N TYR A 16 33.99 9.57 -4.28
CA TYR A 16 32.70 8.94 -4.35
C TYR A 16 31.85 9.29 -3.13
N TRP A 17 30.80 10.06 -3.34
CA TRP A 17 30.06 10.82 -2.33
C TRP A 17 29.32 10.03 -1.26
N SER A 18 28.98 8.80 -1.53
CA SER A 18 28.06 8.05 -0.65
C SER A 18 28.75 7.27 0.48
N TYR A 19 30.07 7.07 0.43
CA TYR A 19 30.75 6.11 1.28
C TYR A 19 32.15 6.54 1.72
N GLY A 20 32.34 7.81 2.04
CA GLY A 20 33.60 8.26 2.62
C GLY A 20 34.77 8.33 1.66
N SER A 21 34.44 8.51 0.40
CA SER A 21 35.39 8.95 -0.59
C SER A 21 36.47 7.95 -1.03
N PRO A 22 36.15 6.71 -1.39
CA PRO A 22 37.10 6.01 -2.23
C PRO A 22 37.26 6.80 -3.54
N SER A 23 38.48 7.04 -3.96
CA SER A 23 38.79 7.68 -5.22
C SER A 23 38.26 6.81 -6.38
N VAL A 24 37.46 7.38 -7.26
CA VAL A 24 36.94 6.68 -8.45
C VAL A 24 38.08 6.26 -9.39
N SER A 25 39.12 7.08 -9.50
CA SER A 25 40.30 6.78 -10.30
C SER A 25 41.06 5.58 -9.74
N LYS A 26 41.33 5.55 -8.45
CA LYS A 26 41.94 4.39 -7.78
C LYS A 26 41.06 3.14 -7.90
N TRP A 27 39.75 3.29 -7.74
CA TRP A 27 38.82 2.17 -7.88
C TRP A 27 38.88 1.53 -9.26
N LYS A 28 38.93 2.33 -10.31
CA LYS A 28 39.11 1.83 -11.70
C LYS A 28 40.46 1.16 -11.90
N GLU A 29 41.51 1.69 -11.30
CA GLU A 29 42.84 1.10 -11.33
C GLU A 29 42.83 -0.29 -10.65
N TYR A 30 42.34 -0.40 -9.44
CA TYR A 30 42.24 -1.66 -8.71
C TYR A 30 41.34 -2.68 -9.42
N LEU A 31 40.21 -2.26 -9.94
CA LEU A 31 39.33 -3.13 -10.73
C LEU A 31 40.03 -3.65 -11.98
N THR A 32 40.81 -2.81 -12.66
CA THR A 32 41.56 -3.21 -13.88
C THR A 32 42.64 -4.23 -13.50
N GLN A 33 43.38 -3.97 -12.43
CA GLN A 33 44.42 -4.87 -11.94
C GLN A 33 43.82 -6.22 -11.48
N TYR A 34 42.75 -6.19 -10.70
CA TYR A 34 42.07 -7.38 -10.19
C TYR A 34 41.47 -8.24 -11.32
N ARG A 35 40.92 -7.62 -12.35
CA ARG A 35 40.42 -8.33 -13.54
C ARG A 35 41.52 -9.04 -14.33
N GLN A 36 42.70 -8.44 -14.40
CA GLN A 36 43.84 -9.03 -15.09
C GLN A 36 44.47 -10.20 -14.32
N ASP A 37 44.58 -10.01 -13.02
CA ASP A 37 45.10 -11.01 -12.09
C ASP A 37 44.44 -10.87 -10.71
N PRO A 38 43.44 -11.70 -10.41
CA PRO A 38 42.79 -11.67 -9.09
C PRO A 38 43.72 -11.93 -7.91
N SER A 39 44.86 -12.58 -8.12
CA SER A 39 45.85 -12.82 -7.09
C SER A 39 46.75 -11.61 -6.75
N SER A 40 46.72 -10.59 -7.59
CA SER A 40 47.52 -9.37 -7.44
C SER A 40 47.03 -8.45 -6.33
N ILE A 41 45.79 -8.59 -5.91
CA ILE A 41 45.18 -7.80 -4.81
C ILE A 41 44.58 -8.74 -3.77
N LYS A 42 45.05 -8.65 -2.53
CA LYS A 42 44.48 -9.42 -1.44
C LYS A 42 43.17 -8.77 -0.98
N THR A 43 42.04 -9.42 -1.26
CA THR A 43 40.73 -9.01 -0.79
C THR A 43 40.40 -9.56 0.58
N VAL A 44 39.49 -8.88 1.27
CA VAL A 44 38.88 -9.30 2.54
C VAL A 44 37.37 -9.44 2.29
N GLY A 45 36.78 -10.50 2.80
CA GLY A 45 35.38 -10.79 2.52
C GLY A 45 35.09 -10.93 1.01
N ASP A 46 33.90 -10.55 0.59
CA ASP A 46 33.38 -10.73 -0.79
C ASP A 46 33.99 -9.79 -1.84
N GLY A 47 35.31 -9.82 -2.02
CA GLY A 47 36.00 -9.00 -3.00
C GLY A 47 36.21 -7.55 -2.57
N ILE A 48 36.17 -7.29 -1.28
CA ILE A 48 36.48 -5.97 -0.71
C ILE A 48 37.99 -5.86 -0.57
N PHE A 49 38.58 -4.78 -1.08
CA PHE A 49 39.98 -4.42 -0.88
C PHE A 49 40.08 -3.23 0.07
N ALA A 50 40.84 -3.38 1.13
CA ALA A 50 41.18 -2.29 2.05
C ALA A 50 42.52 -1.69 1.64
N ASP A 51 42.50 -0.42 1.20
CA ASP A 51 43.72 0.33 0.87
C ASP A 51 44.46 0.78 2.12
N THR A 52 45.71 1.18 1.98
CA THR A 52 46.59 1.61 3.07
C THR A 52 46.09 2.85 3.79
N ASP A 53 45.23 3.64 3.18
CA ASP A 53 44.56 4.82 3.76
C ASP A 53 43.25 4.46 4.52
N GLY A 54 42.90 3.18 4.56
CA GLY A 54 41.67 2.69 5.21
C GLY A 54 40.41 2.76 4.29
N ALA A 55 40.56 3.23 3.07
CA ALA A 55 39.45 3.22 2.12
C ALA A 55 39.16 1.81 1.61
N LEU A 56 37.87 1.48 1.50
CA LEU A 56 37.45 0.17 1.00
C LEU A 56 36.98 0.28 -0.46
N TYR A 57 37.45 -0.65 -1.27
CA TYR A 57 37.12 -0.75 -2.70
C TYR A 57 36.48 -2.10 -3.00
N TYR A 58 35.37 -2.10 -3.71
CA TYR A 58 34.68 -3.32 -4.10
C TYR A 58 35.14 -3.75 -5.51
N LEU A 59 35.71 -4.93 -5.61
CA LEU A 59 36.40 -5.42 -6.81
C LEU A 59 35.62 -6.49 -7.58
N ASN A 60 34.54 -7.04 -7.02
CA ASN A 60 33.71 -8.01 -7.72
C ASN A 60 32.79 -7.34 -8.71
N GLU A 61 32.56 -8.02 -9.83
CA GLU A 61 31.48 -7.65 -10.74
C GLU A 61 30.16 -8.26 -10.26
N HIS A 62 29.12 -7.47 -10.27
CA HIS A 62 27.80 -7.92 -9.93
C HIS A 62 26.75 -7.29 -10.85
N ASP A 63 25.66 -8.00 -11.06
CA ASP A 63 24.49 -7.48 -11.71
C ASP A 63 23.60 -6.85 -10.62
N PRO A 64 23.45 -5.52 -10.58
CA PRO A 64 22.71 -4.86 -9.52
C PRO A 64 21.25 -5.34 -9.43
N TYR A 65 20.62 -5.71 -10.56
CA TYR A 65 19.25 -6.21 -10.55
C TYR A 65 19.16 -7.57 -9.85
N LYS A 66 20.10 -8.48 -10.08
CA LYS A 66 20.14 -9.79 -9.41
C LYS A 66 20.38 -9.69 -7.90
N ASN A 67 21.00 -8.60 -7.48
CA ASN A 67 21.29 -8.37 -6.07
C ASN A 67 20.08 -7.91 -5.26
N PHE A 68 19.11 -7.30 -5.93
CA PHE A 68 17.93 -6.71 -5.27
C PHE A 68 16.64 -7.37 -5.67
N MET A 69 16.62 -8.09 -6.79
CA MET A 69 15.41 -8.62 -7.39
C MET A 69 15.51 -10.12 -7.59
N GLU A 70 14.40 -10.77 -7.38
CA GLU A 70 14.20 -12.20 -7.64
C GLU A 70 12.94 -12.43 -8.47
N THR A 71 12.74 -13.66 -8.88
CA THR A 71 11.52 -14.03 -9.59
C THR A 71 10.33 -13.97 -8.66
N SER A 72 9.39 -13.10 -8.98
CA SER A 72 8.14 -12.95 -8.25
C SER A 72 7.08 -13.97 -8.70
N PHE A 73 6.29 -14.44 -7.76
CA PHE A 73 5.14 -15.30 -8.02
C PHE A 73 3.84 -14.58 -7.67
N GLN A 74 2.87 -14.64 -8.59
CA GLN A 74 1.54 -14.11 -8.38
C GLN A 74 0.50 -15.20 -8.58
N MET A 75 -0.48 -15.27 -7.69
CA MET A 75 -1.61 -16.18 -7.83
C MET A 75 -2.94 -15.48 -7.56
N THR A 76 -3.96 -15.92 -8.27
CA THR A 76 -5.33 -15.44 -8.08
C THR A 76 -6.28 -16.62 -8.12
N HIS A 77 -7.10 -16.75 -7.09
CA HIS A 77 -8.14 -17.76 -6.99
C HIS A 77 -9.50 -17.09 -6.83
N ASN A 78 -10.48 -17.55 -7.60
CA ASN A 78 -11.85 -17.08 -7.49
C ASN A 78 -12.80 -18.27 -7.50
N ILE A 79 -13.77 -18.20 -6.59
CA ILE A 79 -14.86 -19.17 -6.54
C ILE A 79 -16.19 -18.44 -6.44
N SER A 80 -17.20 -18.92 -7.11
CA SER A 80 -18.55 -18.36 -6.96
C SER A 80 -19.61 -19.46 -7.11
N ALA A 81 -20.70 -19.27 -6.37
CA ALA A 81 -21.91 -20.06 -6.49
C ALA A 81 -23.10 -19.10 -6.64
N SER A 82 -24.01 -19.43 -7.54
CA SER A 82 -25.26 -18.69 -7.73
C SER A 82 -26.41 -19.63 -7.99
N GLY A 83 -27.59 -19.22 -7.60
CA GLY A 83 -28.79 -20.01 -7.79
C GLY A 83 -30.03 -19.19 -7.45
N GLY A 84 -31.19 -19.86 -7.53
CA GLY A 84 -32.41 -19.20 -7.14
C GLY A 84 -33.65 -19.90 -7.67
N THR A 85 -34.77 -19.26 -7.44
CA THR A 85 -36.11 -19.57 -7.94
C THR A 85 -36.69 -18.33 -8.62
N ASP A 86 -37.91 -18.40 -9.10
CA ASP A 86 -38.61 -17.23 -9.65
C ASP A 86 -38.72 -16.07 -8.67
N LYS A 87 -38.66 -16.34 -7.34
CA LYS A 87 -38.82 -15.34 -6.28
C LYS A 87 -37.56 -15.01 -5.49
N LEU A 88 -36.53 -15.86 -5.61
CA LEU A 88 -35.29 -15.70 -4.83
C LEU A 88 -34.10 -15.92 -5.75
N ARG A 89 -33.17 -14.98 -5.75
CA ARG A 89 -31.89 -15.07 -6.46
C ARG A 89 -30.78 -14.81 -5.48
N TYR A 90 -29.71 -15.59 -5.58
CA TYR A 90 -28.53 -15.36 -4.76
C TYR A 90 -27.24 -15.62 -5.54
N ARG A 91 -26.19 -14.97 -5.10
CA ARG A 91 -24.82 -15.21 -5.52
C ARG A 91 -23.89 -15.00 -4.34
N ILE A 92 -22.98 -15.95 -4.14
CA ILE A 92 -21.87 -15.82 -3.19
C ILE A 92 -20.58 -16.02 -3.98
N SER A 93 -19.57 -15.19 -3.74
CA SER A 93 -18.26 -15.33 -4.36
C SER A 93 -17.16 -14.99 -3.38
N GLY A 94 -16.04 -15.67 -3.50
CA GLY A 94 -14.82 -15.42 -2.77
C GLY A 94 -13.63 -15.32 -3.73
N GLY A 95 -12.69 -14.46 -3.42
CA GLY A 95 -11.47 -14.29 -4.18
C GLY A 95 -10.28 -14.17 -3.23
N TYR A 96 -9.16 -14.74 -3.65
CA TYR A 96 -7.87 -14.59 -3.00
C TYR A 96 -6.83 -14.21 -4.05
N ASN A 97 -6.05 -13.19 -3.76
CA ASN A 97 -4.92 -12.76 -4.57
C ASN A 97 -3.69 -12.67 -3.66
N SER A 98 -2.59 -13.25 -4.10
CA SER A 98 -1.28 -13.09 -3.49
C SER A 98 -0.28 -12.71 -4.57
N ASN A 99 0.55 -11.73 -4.25
CA ASN A 99 1.64 -11.26 -5.10
C ASN A 99 2.87 -11.13 -4.22
N ASP A 100 3.83 -12.01 -4.39
CA ASP A 100 5.15 -11.83 -3.83
C ASP A 100 5.83 -10.71 -4.62
N GLY A 101 6.44 -9.76 -3.95
CA GLY A 101 7.17 -8.68 -4.61
C GLY A 101 8.38 -9.19 -5.38
N VAL A 102 9.08 -8.28 -6.02
CA VAL A 102 10.28 -8.58 -6.82
C VAL A 102 11.58 -8.42 -6.04
N LEU A 103 11.51 -7.97 -4.79
CA LEU A 103 12.69 -7.80 -3.95
C LEU A 103 13.11 -9.12 -3.32
N ILE A 104 14.42 -9.29 -3.10
CA ILE A 104 15.02 -10.46 -2.42
C ILE A 104 14.65 -10.51 -0.93
N SER A 105 13.37 -10.48 -0.61
CA SER A 105 12.89 -10.41 0.77
C SER A 105 11.51 -11.03 0.91
N ASP A 106 11.36 -11.94 1.85
CA ASP A 106 10.05 -12.50 2.23
C ASP A 106 9.05 -11.43 2.74
N ARG A 107 9.54 -10.20 2.90
CA ARG A 107 8.78 -9.05 3.42
C ARG A 107 8.22 -8.15 2.33
N ASP A 108 8.42 -8.46 1.05
CA ASP A 108 7.82 -7.73 -0.08
C ASP A 108 6.63 -8.53 -0.60
N LYS A 109 5.46 -8.31 0.01
CA LYS A 109 4.28 -9.14 -0.28
C LYS A 109 2.98 -8.34 -0.21
N PHE A 110 2.07 -8.65 -1.12
CA PHE A 110 0.69 -8.17 -1.09
C PHE A 110 -0.27 -9.35 -1.09
N GLU A 111 -1.18 -9.39 -0.13
CA GLU A 111 -2.27 -10.36 -0.05
C GLU A 111 -3.61 -9.65 0.01
N ARG A 112 -4.59 -10.16 -0.73
CA ARG A 112 -5.96 -9.67 -0.68
C ARG A 112 -6.95 -10.83 -0.70
N MET A 113 -7.89 -10.77 0.21
CA MET A 113 -9.05 -11.66 0.26
C MET A 113 -10.32 -10.83 0.13
N ASN A 114 -11.29 -11.31 -0.62
CA ASN A 114 -12.59 -10.67 -0.72
C ASN A 114 -13.71 -11.72 -0.72
N VAL A 115 -14.81 -11.36 -0.07
CA VAL A 115 -16.06 -12.13 -0.06
C VAL A 115 -17.19 -11.20 -0.46
N ASN A 116 -18.04 -11.64 -1.39
CA ASN A 116 -19.22 -10.89 -1.80
C ASN A 116 -20.44 -11.82 -1.75
N SER A 117 -21.55 -11.29 -1.29
CA SER A 117 -22.84 -11.96 -1.33
C SER A 117 -23.91 -11.01 -1.84
N PHE A 118 -24.80 -11.55 -2.66
CA PHE A 118 -25.98 -10.84 -3.15
C PHE A 118 -27.18 -11.75 -2.96
N ILE A 119 -28.26 -11.20 -2.43
CA ILE A 119 -29.57 -11.85 -2.29
C ILE A 119 -30.63 -10.86 -2.77
N SER A 120 -31.54 -11.34 -3.63
CA SER A 120 -32.71 -10.61 -4.08
C SER A 120 -33.93 -11.49 -3.91
N ALA A 121 -34.93 -11.00 -3.17
CA ALA A 121 -36.16 -11.73 -2.86
C ALA A 121 -37.41 -10.91 -3.22
N ASP A 122 -38.28 -11.47 -4.01
CA ASP A 122 -39.63 -10.98 -4.24
C ASP A 122 -40.52 -11.41 -3.08
N VAL A 123 -40.50 -10.61 -2.00
CA VAL A 123 -41.18 -10.91 -0.73
C VAL A 123 -42.71 -10.95 -0.95
N THR A 124 -43.20 -10.03 -1.78
CA THR A 124 -44.59 -10.00 -2.25
C THR A 124 -44.61 -9.59 -3.73
N LYS A 125 -45.79 -9.56 -4.34
CA LYS A 125 -45.97 -9.09 -5.75
C LYS A 125 -45.64 -7.59 -5.93
N TRP A 126 -45.57 -6.84 -4.86
CA TRP A 126 -45.33 -5.39 -4.83
C TRP A 126 -44.08 -4.97 -4.03
N PHE A 127 -43.36 -5.93 -3.44
CA PHE A 127 -42.16 -5.66 -2.64
C PHE A 127 -41.04 -6.63 -2.97
N THR A 128 -39.91 -6.08 -3.40
CA THR A 128 -38.64 -6.78 -3.62
C THR A 128 -37.59 -6.21 -2.66
N GLN A 129 -36.88 -7.10 -1.97
CA GLN A 129 -35.75 -6.74 -1.13
C GLN A 129 -34.45 -7.28 -1.72
N GLU A 130 -33.45 -6.42 -1.87
CA GLU A 130 -32.09 -6.79 -2.29
C GLU A 130 -31.10 -6.45 -1.19
N ILE A 131 -30.15 -7.32 -0.96
CA ILE A 131 -29.07 -7.17 0.01
C ILE A 131 -27.77 -7.56 -0.67
N THR A 132 -26.79 -6.67 -0.65
CA THR A 132 -25.41 -6.97 -1.03
C THR A 132 -24.52 -6.76 0.18
N MET A 133 -23.70 -7.75 0.50
CA MET A 133 -22.66 -7.65 1.52
C MET A 133 -21.32 -7.93 0.86
N SER A 134 -20.34 -7.12 1.14
CA SER A 134 -18.97 -7.35 0.71
C SER A 134 -18.00 -7.11 1.85
N TYR A 135 -16.95 -7.88 1.85
CA TYR A 135 -15.81 -7.70 2.74
C TYR A 135 -14.54 -7.86 1.93
N ALA A 136 -13.64 -6.92 2.05
CA ALA A 136 -12.30 -7.02 1.49
C ALA A 136 -11.30 -6.82 2.62
N HIS A 137 -10.32 -7.70 2.66
CA HIS A 137 -9.15 -7.61 3.52
C HIS A 137 -7.91 -7.56 2.66
N SER A 138 -6.99 -6.64 2.92
CA SER A 138 -5.68 -6.64 2.30
C SER A 138 -4.58 -6.39 3.31
N LEU A 139 -3.46 -7.05 3.09
CA LEU A 139 -2.22 -6.87 3.82
C LEU A 139 -1.10 -6.64 2.81
N GLN A 140 -0.46 -5.49 2.92
CA GLN A 140 0.78 -5.20 2.22
C GLN A 140 1.91 -5.19 3.23
N THR A 141 2.91 -6.02 3.00
CA THR A 141 4.15 -6.04 3.75
C THR A 141 5.27 -5.56 2.84
N SER A 142 6.11 -4.68 3.32
CA SER A 142 7.29 -4.21 2.60
C SER A 142 8.48 -4.11 3.55
N PRO A 143 9.73 -4.27 3.07
CA PRO A 143 10.90 -4.02 3.89
C PRO A 143 10.89 -2.57 4.41
N GLY A 144 11.25 -2.38 5.67
CA GLY A 144 11.39 -1.05 6.25
C GLY A 144 12.55 -0.27 5.63
N GLY A 145 12.54 1.05 5.80
CA GLY A 145 13.62 1.91 5.27
C GLY A 145 13.63 2.09 3.75
N MET A 146 12.62 1.59 3.07
CA MET A 146 12.52 1.54 1.61
C MET A 146 12.46 2.89 0.89
N GLY A 147 12.24 3.99 1.61
CA GLY A 147 12.28 5.34 1.00
C GLY A 147 13.59 5.66 0.28
N GLY A 148 14.68 4.95 0.62
CA GLY A 148 15.95 5.02 -0.08
C GLY A 148 16.18 3.94 -1.13
N VAL A 149 15.49 2.80 -1.04
CA VAL A 149 15.72 1.63 -1.89
C VAL A 149 15.12 1.79 -3.29
N TYR A 150 13.94 2.40 -3.40
CA TYR A 150 13.35 2.75 -4.70
C TYR A 150 13.95 4.02 -5.34
N ASN A 151 14.88 4.67 -4.66
CA ASN A 151 15.60 5.78 -5.23
C ASN A 151 16.66 5.24 -6.22
N THR A 152 17.03 6.04 -7.24
CA THR A 152 17.98 5.74 -8.31
C THR A 152 19.34 5.16 -7.87
N ARG A 153 19.58 5.10 -6.58
CA ARG A 153 20.75 4.48 -5.94
C ARG A 153 20.73 2.94 -5.92
N LEU A 154 19.60 2.30 -6.23
CA LEU A 154 19.49 0.84 -6.35
C LEU A 154 20.38 0.25 -7.45
N VAL A 155 20.71 1.05 -8.44
CA VAL A 155 21.49 0.63 -9.62
C VAL A 155 22.98 0.60 -9.33
N SER A 156 23.40 0.68 -8.09
CA SER A 156 24.79 0.99 -7.87
C SER A 156 25.51 -0.09 -7.09
N TYR A 157 26.65 -0.37 -7.44
CA TYR A 157 28.02 -0.36 -6.97
C TYR A 157 28.20 -0.59 -5.46
N TYR A 158 27.17 -1.04 -4.71
CA TYR A 158 27.31 -1.36 -3.30
C TYR A 158 27.87 -2.77 -3.13
N PRO A 159 28.93 -2.95 -2.35
CA PRO A 159 29.39 -4.29 -2.01
C PRO A 159 28.27 -5.04 -1.30
N GLU A 160 28.21 -6.31 -1.58
CA GLU A 160 27.34 -7.24 -0.90
C GLU A 160 28.09 -7.87 0.27
N GLY A 161 27.33 -8.38 1.23
CA GLY A 161 27.87 -9.20 2.28
C GLY A 161 28.31 -8.45 3.54
N GLU A 162 29.20 -9.06 4.26
CA GLU A 162 29.65 -8.66 5.59
C GLU A 162 31.09 -8.15 5.54
N LEU A 163 31.40 -7.18 6.37
CA LEU A 163 32.77 -6.77 6.58
C LEU A 163 33.36 -7.56 7.76
N PRO A 164 34.46 -8.33 7.52
CA PRO A 164 35.10 -9.09 8.58
C PRO A 164 35.57 -8.22 9.74
N ALA A 165 35.47 -8.72 10.96
CA ALA A 165 35.99 -8.06 12.17
C ALA A 165 37.46 -7.66 12.06
N SER A 166 38.27 -8.44 11.31
CA SER A 166 39.69 -8.15 11.05
C SER A 166 39.92 -6.81 10.30
N VAL A 167 38.91 -6.27 9.63
CA VAL A 167 38.97 -5.00 8.90
C VAL A 167 38.14 -3.94 9.62
N ASN A 168 37.17 -4.37 10.39
CA ASN A 168 36.30 -3.52 11.17
C ASN A 168 36.90 -3.22 12.54
N THR A 169 37.69 -2.16 12.63
CA THR A 169 38.43 -1.79 13.83
C THR A 169 37.59 -1.46 15.07
N LEU A 170 36.27 -1.40 14.92
CA LEU A 170 35.36 -1.04 16.01
C LEU A 170 34.36 -2.16 16.36
N ALA A 171 34.34 -3.27 15.62
CA ALA A 171 33.50 -4.42 15.91
C ALA A 171 34.36 -5.66 16.21
N ASP A 172 33.92 -6.44 17.18
CA ASP A 172 34.55 -7.70 17.54
C ASP A 172 34.02 -8.89 16.71
N GLU A 173 33.05 -8.62 15.81
CA GLU A 173 32.35 -9.59 14.98
C GLU A 173 32.19 -9.12 13.54
N ASP A 174 31.96 -10.04 12.63
CA ASP A 174 31.62 -9.73 11.24
C ASP A 174 30.24 -9.06 11.20
N LEU A 175 30.13 -7.92 10.49
CA LEU A 175 28.89 -7.15 10.41
C LEU A 175 28.46 -6.95 8.95
N PRO A 176 27.16 -6.99 8.66
CA PRO A 176 26.64 -6.63 7.35
C PRO A 176 26.98 -5.17 7.02
N LEU A 177 27.35 -4.93 5.79
CA LEU A 177 27.55 -3.57 5.28
C LEU A 177 26.21 -2.83 5.20
N PHE A 178 26.23 -1.55 5.48
CA PHE A 178 25.05 -0.70 5.29
C PHE A 178 24.81 -0.44 3.80
N THR A 179 24.19 -1.39 3.15
CA THR A 179 23.91 -1.38 1.70
C THR A 179 22.38 -1.48 1.46
N PRO A 180 21.87 -1.04 0.32
CA PRO A 180 20.45 -1.21 0.00
C PRO A 180 20.00 -2.68 0.05
N ARG A 181 20.83 -3.61 -0.40
CA ARG A 181 20.55 -5.05 -0.31
C ARG A 181 20.35 -5.50 1.13
N ASN A 182 21.31 -5.17 1.99
CA ASN A 182 21.25 -5.55 3.41
C ASN A 182 20.10 -4.85 4.13
N GLN A 183 19.77 -3.61 3.76
CA GLN A 183 18.55 -2.95 4.26
C GLN A 183 17.27 -3.71 3.89
N ILE A 184 17.18 -4.23 2.66
CA ILE A 184 16.04 -5.06 2.23
C ILE A 184 15.95 -6.34 3.07
N LEU A 185 17.08 -7.00 3.30
CA LEU A 185 17.13 -8.29 3.99
C LEU A 185 16.92 -8.19 5.51
N TYR A 186 17.50 -7.18 6.14
CA TYR A 186 17.59 -7.11 7.60
C TYR A 186 16.61 -6.10 8.25
N SER A 187 16.08 -5.13 7.50
CA SER A 187 15.13 -4.17 8.08
C SER A 187 13.81 -4.82 8.50
N ASN A 188 13.21 -4.34 9.58
CA ASN A 188 11.89 -4.79 9.99
C ASN A 188 10.80 -4.42 8.97
N PRO A 189 9.77 -5.25 8.82
CA PRO A 189 8.73 -5.00 7.85
C PRO A 189 7.83 -3.82 8.24
N VAL A 190 7.36 -3.11 7.22
CA VAL A 190 6.21 -2.21 7.30
C VAL A 190 4.97 -2.99 6.89
N ASN A 191 3.94 -2.95 7.71
CA ASN A 191 2.68 -3.61 7.44
C ASN A 191 1.57 -2.58 7.28
N ASN A 192 0.88 -2.65 6.14
CA ASN A 192 -0.32 -1.88 5.83
C ASN A 192 -1.49 -2.85 5.71
N LYS A 193 -2.39 -2.80 6.66
CA LYS A 193 -3.58 -3.64 6.69
C LYS A 193 -4.82 -2.78 6.41
N ASN A 194 -5.71 -3.28 5.56
CA ASN A 194 -6.95 -2.60 5.25
C ASN A 194 -8.12 -3.58 5.25
N ASP A 195 -9.16 -3.27 6.01
CA ASP A 195 -10.39 -4.03 6.14
C ASP A 195 -11.59 -3.17 5.70
N ASN A 196 -12.36 -3.64 4.72
CA ASN A 196 -13.50 -2.92 4.17
C ASN A 196 -14.78 -3.77 4.22
N PRO A 197 -15.53 -3.82 5.33
CA PRO A 197 -16.90 -4.32 5.33
C PRO A 197 -17.87 -3.29 4.73
N ARG A 198 -18.74 -3.75 3.84
CA ARG A 198 -19.79 -2.96 3.20
C ARG A 198 -21.11 -3.71 3.18
N ILE A 199 -22.20 -2.99 3.45
CA ILE A 199 -23.57 -3.49 3.34
C ILE A 199 -24.35 -2.51 2.48
N PHE A 200 -25.05 -3.06 1.48
CA PHE A 200 -25.98 -2.32 0.64
C PHE A 200 -27.35 -3.00 0.73
N LEU A 201 -28.36 -2.21 1.12
CA LEU A 201 -29.76 -2.61 1.18
C LEU A 201 -30.53 -1.84 0.13
N LYS A 202 -31.38 -2.54 -0.65
CA LYS A 202 -32.30 -1.91 -1.60
C LYS A 202 -33.69 -2.51 -1.48
N SER A 203 -34.65 -1.68 -1.17
CA SER A 203 -36.06 -2.02 -1.06
C SER A 203 -36.82 -1.39 -2.24
N ILE A 204 -37.52 -2.19 -3.03
CA ILE A 204 -38.27 -1.76 -4.21
C ILE A 204 -39.75 -2.03 -3.91
N LEU A 205 -40.55 -0.99 -3.94
CA LEU A 205 -41.98 -1.01 -3.67
C LEU A 205 -42.75 -0.62 -4.92
N LYS A 206 -43.71 -1.46 -5.36
CA LYS A 206 -44.60 -1.23 -6.49
C LYS A 206 -46.06 -1.33 -6.05
N PRO A 207 -46.55 -0.37 -5.22
CA PRO A 207 -47.84 -0.52 -4.53
C PRO A 207 -49.03 -0.40 -5.50
N LEU A 208 -48.85 0.23 -6.65
CA LEU A 208 -49.87 0.36 -7.68
C LEU A 208 -49.23 0.46 -9.09
N LYS A 209 -50.03 0.25 -10.13
CA LYS A 209 -49.56 0.32 -11.51
C LYS A 209 -48.95 1.68 -11.84
N GLY A 210 -47.71 1.67 -12.32
CA GLY A 210 -46.98 2.86 -12.73
C GLY A 210 -46.22 3.55 -11.61
N LEU A 211 -46.42 3.21 -10.33
CA LEU A 211 -45.67 3.75 -9.20
C LEU A 211 -44.64 2.77 -8.69
N GLU A 212 -43.39 3.24 -8.64
CA GLU A 212 -42.29 2.55 -8.00
C GLU A 212 -41.62 3.49 -6.99
N ALA A 213 -41.41 3.02 -5.78
CA ALA A 213 -40.61 3.70 -4.76
C ALA A 213 -39.40 2.83 -4.39
N VAL A 214 -38.26 3.45 -4.26
CA VAL A 214 -36.99 2.77 -3.95
C VAL A 214 -36.36 3.44 -2.75
N PHE A 215 -35.99 2.60 -1.78
CA PHE A 215 -35.13 2.98 -0.68
C PHE A 215 -33.80 2.23 -0.80
N GLU A 216 -32.69 2.94 -0.73
CA GLU A 216 -31.35 2.39 -0.73
C GLU A 216 -30.60 2.90 0.50
N TYR A 217 -29.89 2.00 1.15
CA TYR A 217 -28.98 2.32 2.24
C TYR A 217 -27.65 1.62 2.01
N THR A 218 -26.57 2.39 2.04
CA THR A 218 -25.21 1.88 2.04
C THR A 218 -24.51 2.23 3.34
N PHE A 219 -23.95 1.25 3.99
CA PHE A 219 -22.94 1.41 5.03
C PHE A 219 -21.61 0.88 4.49
N ASP A 220 -20.60 1.72 4.50
CA ASP A 220 -19.22 1.38 4.10
C ASP A 220 -18.28 1.74 5.25
N LYS A 221 -17.42 0.82 5.62
CA LYS A 221 -16.42 1.08 6.66
C LYS A 221 -15.04 0.75 6.12
N ASN A 222 -14.11 1.66 6.33
CA ASN A 222 -12.68 1.44 6.06
C ASN A 222 -11.95 1.42 7.41
N ILE A 223 -11.19 0.36 7.63
CA ILE A 223 -10.32 0.21 8.81
C ILE A 223 -8.92 0.04 8.28
N TYR A 224 -8.09 1.03 8.49
CA TYR A 224 -6.70 1.03 8.09
C TYR A 224 -5.81 0.95 9.33
N ASP A 225 -4.92 -0.05 9.37
CA ASP A 225 -3.90 -0.23 10.41
C ASP A 225 -2.51 -0.20 9.74
N TYR A 226 -1.68 0.69 10.20
CA TYR A 226 -0.28 0.79 9.84
C TYR A 226 0.60 0.37 11.02
N HIS A 227 1.62 -0.43 10.74
CA HIS A 227 2.57 -0.84 11.75
C HIS A 227 3.97 -0.81 11.17
N TRP A 228 4.85 -0.05 11.79
CA TRP A 228 6.24 0.04 11.42
C TRP A 228 7.12 0.10 12.67
N TYR A 229 8.06 -0.82 12.75
CA TYR A 229 9.12 -0.79 13.75
C TYR A 229 10.47 -0.62 13.05
N THR A 230 11.20 0.46 13.39
CA THR A 230 12.51 0.77 12.81
C THR A 230 13.66 0.07 13.51
N GLY A 231 13.39 -0.93 14.35
CA GLY A 231 14.41 -1.70 15.06
C GLY A 231 15.54 -2.09 14.13
N GLN A 232 16.75 -1.83 14.57
CA GLN A 232 17.93 -1.83 13.72
C GLN A 232 18.66 -3.16 13.80
N TYR A 233 19.27 -3.50 12.70
CA TYR A 233 20.33 -4.49 12.68
C TYR A 233 21.68 -3.78 12.85
N ASP A 234 22.60 -4.43 13.56
CA ASP A 234 23.98 -3.97 13.66
C ASP A 234 24.62 -4.05 12.28
N HIS A 235 25.27 -2.97 11.85
CA HIS A 235 25.88 -2.89 10.54
C HIS A 235 27.16 -2.03 10.58
N THR A 236 27.94 -2.13 9.53
CA THR A 236 29.12 -1.29 9.34
C THR A 236 29.03 -0.49 8.06
N THR A 237 29.81 0.57 7.97
CA THR A 237 29.92 1.38 6.76
C THR A 237 31.17 0.98 5.97
N ILE A 238 31.20 1.26 4.67
CA ILE A 238 32.35 1.03 3.78
C ILE A 238 33.61 1.80 4.21
N GLN A 239 33.46 2.81 5.06
CA GLN A 239 34.59 3.61 5.56
C GLN A 239 35.45 2.92 6.61
N GLY A 240 35.20 1.66 6.92
CA GLY A 240 35.96 0.92 7.92
C GLY A 240 35.71 1.35 9.37
N GLY A 241 34.82 2.32 9.57
CA GLY A 241 34.30 2.68 10.87
C GLY A 241 33.07 1.84 11.16
N SER A 242 33.10 0.98 12.17
CA SER A 242 31.85 0.46 12.68
C SER A 242 31.09 1.61 13.27
N SER A 243 29.98 1.91 12.72
CA SER A 243 28.93 2.49 13.50
C SER A 243 27.95 1.36 13.78
N LYS A 244 27.87 0.92 15.03
CA LYS A 244 26.59 0.46 15.51
C LYS A 244 25.70 1.68 15.35
N SER A 245 25.08 1.81 14.21
CA SER A 245 24.21 2.93 13.91
C SER A 245 22.94 2.74 14.72
N PHE A 246 22.96 3.24 15.90
CA PHE A 246 21.75 3.46 16.67
C PHE A 246 21.17 4.80 16.21
N VAL A 247 20.44 4.76 15.12
CA VAL A 247 19.37 5.73 14.98
C VAL A 247 18.34 5.34 16.03
N ASP A 248 17.76 6.29 16.72
CA ASP A 248 16.70 6.04 17.69
C ASP A 248 15.67 5.08 17.11
N ASP A 249 15.56 3.89 17.67
CA ASP A 249 14.53 2.95 17.25
C ASP A 249 13.16 3.52 17.62
N TYR A 250 12.22 3.40 16.76
CA TYR A 250 10.86 3.79 17.06
C TYR A 250 9.84 2.80 16.49
N LEU A 251 8.74 2.69 17.21
CA LEU A 251 7.56 1.97 16.79
C LEU A 251 6.48 2.98 16.41
N SER A 252 5.96 2.90 15.18
CA SER A 252 4.77 3.61 14.72
C SER A 252 3.60 2.63 14.61
N LYS A 253 2.46 3.02 15.15
CA LYS A 253 1.18 2.33 14.97
C LYS A 253 0.11 3.38 14.70
N ASP A 254 -0.36 3.42 13.48
CA ASP A 254 -1.36 4.38 13.07
C ASP A 254 -2.65 3.65 12.72
N LYS A 255 -3.77 4.22 13.13
CA LYS A 255 -5.10 3.67 12.88
C LYS A 255 -6.00 4.74 12.31
N GLN A 256 -6.66 4.40 11.21
CA GLN A 256 -7.69 5.24 10.64
C GLN A 256 -8.97 4.43 10.46
N HIS A 257 -10.06 4.98 10.97
CA HIS A 257 -11.40 4.42 10.79
C HIS A 257 -12.25 5.43 10.04
N THR A 258 -12.82 5.01 8.92
CA THR A 258 -13.79 5.82 8.18
C THR A 258 -15.12 5.07 8.13
N ASN A 259 -16.22 5.76 8.44
CA ASN A 259 -17.57 5.22 8.34
C ASN A 259 -18.38 6.12 7.41
N ASP A 260 -18.79 5.56 6.27
CA ASP A 260 -19.60 6.25 5.29
C ASP A 260 -21.02 5.67 5.29
N ASN A 261 -22.00 6.57 5.30
CA ASN A 261 -23.41 6.21 5.20
C ASN A 261 -24.05 6.95 4.06
N THR A 262 -24.78 6.24 3.21
CA THR A 262 -25.54 6.84 2.11
C THR A 262 -26.98 6.34 2.17
N ILE A 263 -27.91 7.27 2.10
CA ILE A 263 -29.36 7.01 2.00
C ILE A 263 -29.85 7.62 0.72
N ASN A 264 -30.56 6.83 -0.10
CA ASN A 264 -31.33 7.29 -1.24
C ASN A 264 -32.79 6.87 -1.04
N LEU A 265 -33.69 7.81 -1.21
CA LEU A 265 -35.13 7.56 -1.24
C LEU A 265 -35.70 8.27 -2.44
N TYR A 266 -36.24 7.53 -3.40
CA TYR A 266 -36.85 8.13 -4.58
C TYR A 266 -38.09 7.37 -5.06
N SER A 267 -38.97 8.07 -5.70
CA SER A 267 -40.18 7.51 -6.28
C SER A 267 -40.33 7.92 -7.74
N THR A 268 -40.73 6.99 -8.55
CA THR A 268 -41.01 7.19 -9.99
C THR A 268 -42.43 6.82 -10.28
N TYR A 269 -43.17 7.72 -10.96
CA TYR A 269 -44.52 7.47 -11.45
C TYR A 269 -44.54 7.59 -12.97
N ASN A 270 -45.00 6.52 -13.61
CA ASN A 270 -45.19 6.47 -15.07
C ASN A 270 -46.69 6.42 -15.39
N LYS A 271 -47.15 7.26 -16.31
CA LYS A 271 -48.54 7.30 -16.73
C LYS A 271 -48.67 7.62 -18.23
N ASP A 272 -49.47 6.82 -18.90
CA ASP A 272 -49.80 6.99 -20.31
C ASP A 272 -51.23 7.48 -20.44
N PHE A 273 -51.46 8.43 -21.34
CA PHE A 273 -52.75 8.98 -21.72
C PHE A 273 -52.82 9.08 -23.25
N GLY A 274 -53.31 8.03 -23.90
CA GLY A 274 -53.28 7.97 -25.38
C GLY A 274 -51.84 8.08 -25.89
N ASN A 275 -51.55 9.12 -26.65
CA ASN A 275 -50.22 9.37 -27.23
C ASN A 275 -49.26 10.17 -26.29
N HIS A 276 -49.71 10.45 -25.09
CA HIS A 276 -48.91 11.19 -24.08
C HIS A 276 -48.31 10.22 -23.06
N HIS A 277 -47.00 10.24 -22.89
CA HIS A 277 -46.29 9.44 -21.95
C HIS A 277 -45.55 10.34 -20.93
N PHE A 278 -45.88 10.19 -19.67
CA PHE A 278 -45.28 10.94 -18.56
C PHE A 278 -44.50 10.02 -17.67
N LYS A 279 -43.28 10.44 -17.30
CA LYS A 279 -42.49 9.81 -16.23
C LYS A 279 -41.99 10.90 -15.31
N VAL A 280 -42.40 10.86 -14.05
CA VAL A 280 -41.98 11.80 -13.00
C VAL A 280 -41.24 11.06 -11.96
N MET A 281 -40.10 11.60 -11.53
CA MET A 281 -39.29 11.09 -10.43
C MET A 281 -39.01 12.24 -9.47
N ALA A 282 -39.12 11.97 -8.17
CA ALA A 282 -38.62 12.84 -7.11
C ALA A 282 -37.90 12.01 -6.07
N GLY A 283 -36.89 12.58 -5.46
CA GLY A 283 -36.09 11.85 -4.47
C GLY A 283 -35.29 12.73 -3.53
N PHE A 284 -34.73 12.06 -2.57
CA PHE A 284 -33.87 12.60 -1.53
C PHE A 284 -32.61 11.71 -1.44
N ASN A 285 -31.45 12.35 -1.26
CA ASN A 285 -30.17 11.71 -1.01
C ASN A 285 -29.54 12.32 0.24
N GLN A 286 -28.91 11.49 1.05
CA GLN A 286 -28.05 11.93 2.13
C GLN A 286 -26.79 11.07 2.15
N GLU A 287 -25.66 11.73 2.24
CA GLU A 287 -24.35 11.12 2.47
C GLU A 287 -23.77 11.70 3.76
N SER A 288 -23.13 10.86 4.56
CA SER A 288 -22.34 11.30 5.70
C SER A 288 -21.09 10.45 5.83
N SER A 289 -20.00 11.10 6.16
CA SER A 289 -18.70 10.47 6.42
C SER A 289 -18.19 10.92 7.77
N TYR A 290 -17.67 9.98 8.53
CA TYR A 290 -16.95 10.22 9.78
C TYR A 290 -15.62 9.49 9.71
N GLN A 291 -14.55 10.21 9.94
CA GLN A 291 -13.19 9.68 9.96
C GLN A 291 -12.53 10.02 11.30
N GLU A 292 -11.90 9.02 11.87
CA GLU A 292 -11.05 9.12 13.05
C GLU A 292 -9.66 8.60 12.69
N THR A 293 -8.62 9.33 13.06
CA THR A 293 -7.22 8.96 12.87
C THR A 293 -6.48 9.06 14.19
N LEU A 294 -5.72 8.02 14.51
CA LEU A 294 -4.83 7.97 15.67
C LEU A 294 -3.43 7.58 15.18
N ASP A 295 -2.49 8.52 15.27
CA ASP A 295 -1.08 8.31 14.97
C ASP A 295 -0.30 8.20 16.28
N THR A 296 0.49 7.13 16.44
CA THR A 296 1.24 6.89 17.67
C THR A 296 2.68 6.51 17.39
N TYR A 297 3.60 7.05 18.18
CA TYR A 297 5.02 6.76 18.14
C TYR A 297 5.55 6.45 19.53
N SER A 298 6.43 5.46 19.63
CA SER A 298 7.15 5.12 20.86
C SER A 298 8.62 4.87 20.54
N TYR A 299 9.50 5.56 21.23
CA TYR A 299 10.95 5.52 20.97
C TYR A 299 11.68 4.66 22.00
N ASN A 300 12.83 4.10 21.60
CA ASN A 300 13.75 3.33 22.43
C ASN A 300 13.05 2.16 23.12
N GLN A 301 12.78 1.11 22.35
CA GLN A 301 12.09 -0.08 22.83
C GLN A 301 12.96 -0.88 23.78
N ALA A 302 12.48 -1.17 24.99
CA ALA A 302 13.18 -2.01 25.97
C ALA A 302 13.24 -3.48 25.53
N VAL A 303 12.29 -3.93 24.68
CA VAL A 303 12.19 -5.30 24.15
C VAL A 303 12.15 -5.22 22.65
N LEU A 304 13.25 -5.59 22.00
CA LEU A 304 13.40 -5.43 20.53
C LEU A 304 12.63 -6.49 19.76
N ASP A 305 12.51 -7.70 20.28
CA ASP A 305 11.84 -8.81 19.61
C ASP A 305 10.31 -8.67 19.61
N VAL A 306 9.76 -7.95 20.58
CA VAL A 306 8.31 -7.72 20.72
C VAL A 306 8.05 -6.24 21.00
N PRO A 307 8.24 -5.36 20.00
CA PRO A 307 8.05 -3.93 20.20
C PRO A 307 6.57 -3.61 20.51
N ALA A 308 6.36 -2.82 21.57
CA ALA A 308 5.05 -2.38 22.02
C ALA A 308 5.06 -0.90 22.39
N MET A 309 3.92 -0.21 22.28
CA MET A 309 3.83 1.19 22.71
C MET A 309 4.24 1.37 24.18
N SER A 310 3.90 0.41 25.02
CA SER A 310 4.21 0.42 26.46
C SER A 310 5.65 0.04 26.80
N SER A 311 6.44 -0.49 25.87
CA SER A 311 7.84 -0.88 26.09
C SER A 311 8.84 0.20 25.67
N GLY A 312 8.39 1.33 25.16
CA GLY A 312 9.24 2.47 24.89
C GLY A 312 9.77 3.10 26.18
N THR A 313 11.09 3.28 26.26
CA THR A 313 11.76 3.97 27.36
C THR A 313 12.03 5.45 27.05
N GLY A 314 11.91 5.83 25.79
CA GLY A 314 11.99 7.22 25.31
C GLY A 314 10.63 7.92 25.26
N THR A 315 10.53 8.91 24.40
CA THR A 315 9.29 9.68 24.24
C THR A 315 8.20 8.83 23.60
N ILE A 316 6.99 8.89 24.16
CA ILE A 316 5.76 8.38 23.53
C ILE A 316 4.96 9.59 23.04
N LYS A 317 4.54 9.57 21.78
CA LYS A 317 3.69 10.60 21.17
C LYS A 317 2.42 9.95 20.65
N ALA A 318 1.29 10.63 20.84
CA ALA A 318 0.02 10.27 20.25
C ALA A 318 -0.64 11.54 19.72
N THR A 319 -1.22 11.47 18.55
CA THR A 319 -2.02 12.54 17.94
C THR A 319 -3.29 11.90 17.40
N ASP A 320 -4.43 12.46 17.74
CA ASP A 320 -5.72 12.08 17.21
C ASP A 320 -6.39 13.23 16.46
N SER A 321 -7.18 12.89 15.48
CA SER A 321 -7.95 13.84 14.70
C SER A 321 -9.26 13.24 14.24
N TYR A 322 -10.26 14.10 14.11
CA TYR A 322 -11.59 13.75 13.64
C TYR A 322 -12.00 14.64 12.50
N SER A 323 -12.66 14.09 11.52
CA SER A 323 -13.33 14.87 10.48
C SER A 323 -14.68 14.25 10.16
N GLU A 324 -15.69 15.10 10.01
CA GLU A 324 -16.99 14.65 9.57
C GLU A 324 -17.62 15.63 8.58
N TYR A 325 -18.44 15.11 7.71
CA TYR A 325 -19.28 15.91 6.85
C TYR A 325 -20.59 15.19 6.52
N ALA A 326 -21.58 15.97 6.14
CA ALA A 326 -22.82 15.47 5.59
C ALA A 326 -23.26 16.32 4.41
N ILE A 327 -23.80 15.67 3.39
CA ILE A 327 -24.43 16.31 2.22
C ILE A 327 -25.84 15.76 2.11
N ARG A 328 -26.81 16.67 1.88
CA ARG A 328 -28.23 16.30 1.67
C ARG A 328 -28.73 16.97 0.41
N GLY A 329 -29.47 16.25 -0.39
CA GLY A 329 -30.03 16.79 -1.61
C GLY A 329 -31.43 16.29 -1.90
N GLY A 330 -32.26 17.19 -2.41
CA GLY A 330 -33.52 16.84 -3.05
C GLY A 330 -33.38 16.96 -4.55
N PHE A 331 -33.97 16.05 -5.32
CA PHE A 331 -33.91 16.06 -6.76
C PHE A 331 -35.21 15.62 -7.40
N PHE A 332 -35.42 16.06 -8.64
CA PHE A 332 -36.55 15.63 -9.43
C PHE A 332 -36.17 15.49 -10.92
N ARG A 333 -36.99 14.71 -11.65
CA ARG A 333 -36.92 14.59 -13.09
C ARG A 333 -38.32 14.41 -13.63
N VAL A 334 -38.64 15.12 -14.72
CA VAL A 334 -39.88 14.99 -15.48
C VAL A 334 -39.52 14.70 -16.91
N ASN A 335 -39.99 13.57 -17.41
CA ASN A 335 -39.92 13.23 -18.82
C ASN A 335 -41.33 13.24 -19.42
N TYR A 336 -41.46 13.85 -20.56
CA TYR A 336 -42.67 13.86 -21.35
C TYR A 336 -42.37 13.48 -22.79
N ASN A 337 -43.19 12.59 -23.34
CA ASN A 337 -43.09 12.14 -24.72
C ASN A 337 -44.46 12.20 -25.34
N TYR A 338 -44.55 12.84 -26.52
CA TYR A 338 -45.76 12.93 -27.32
C TYR A 338 -45.55 12.30 -28.68
N LEU A 339 -46.37 11.29 -29.01
CA LEU A 339 -46.35 10.55 -30.29
C LEU A 339 -44.97 9.92 -30.64
N ASP A 340 -44.09 9.71 -29.69
CA ASP A 340 -42.69 9.31 -29.90
C ASP A 340 -41.89 10.23 -30.84
N LYS A 341 -42.38 11.48 -31.00
CA LYS A 341 -41.77 12.51 -31.86
C LYS A 341 -41.24 13.70 -31.08
N TYR A 342 -41.94 14.08 -30.03
CA TYR A 342 -41.58 15.24 -29.21
C TYR A 342 -41.23 14.77 -27.80
N LEU A 343 -40.00 14.96 -27.45
CA LEU A 343 -39.43 14.55 -26.18
C LEU A 343 -39.01 15.79 -25.39
N LEU A 344 -39.45 15.88 -24.14
CA LEU A 344 -39.03 16.91 -23.19
C LEU A 344 -38.52 16.25 -21.91
N GLU A 345 -37.37 16.67 -21.46
CA GLU A 345 -36.83 16.31 -20.12
C GLU A 345 -36.51 17.58 -19.35
N VAL A 346 -36.93 17.63 -18.09
CA VAL A 346 -36.57 18.66 -17.13
C VAL A 346 -36.07 17.94 -15.86
N ASN A 347 -34.92 18.34 -15.37
CA ASN A 347 -34.39 17.83 -14.09
C ASN A 347 -33.80 18.96 -13.26
N GLY A 348 -33.78 18.77 -11.97
CA GLY A 348 -33.20 19.71 -11.02
C GLY A 348 -32.78 19.02 -9.76
N ARG A 349 -31.78 19.61 -9.08
CA ARG A 349 -31.24 19.16 -7.79
C ARG A 349 -30.88 20.37 -6.94
N TYR A 350 -31.18 20.28 -5.67
CA TYR A 350 -30.75 21.25 -4.66
C TYR A 350 -30.04 20.52 -3.54
N ASP A 351 -28.82 20.92 -3.22
CA ASP A 351 -27.95 20.29 -2.21
C ASP A 351 -27.57 21.28 -1.12
N GLY A 352 -27.46 20.77 0.10
CA GLY A 352 -26.85 21.43 1.24
C GLY A 352 -25.69 20.60 1.78
N SER A 353 -24.59 21.26 2.14
CA SER A 353 -23.40 20.63 2.72
C SER A 353 -23.09 21.22 4.07
N SER A 354 -22.54 20.39 4.97
CA SER A 354 -21.99 20.83 6.26
C SER A 354 -20.56 21.38 6.17
N LYS A 355 -19.95 21.34 4.97
CA LYS A 355 -18.62 21.92 4.69
C LYS A 355 -18.74 23.36 4.24
#